data_a5a1398d0afcabb37def4cb8fe0d881b
#
_entry.id   a5a1398d0afcabb37def4cb8fe0d881b
#
_cell.length_a   1.000
_cell.length_b   1.000
_cell.length_c   1.000
_cell.angle_alpha   90.00
_cell.angle_beta   90.00
_cell.angle_gamma   90.00
#
_symmetry.space_group_name_H-M   'P 1'
#
loop_
_entity.id
_entity.type
_entity.pdbx_description
1 polymer ?
#
loop_
_entity_poly.entity_id
_entity_poly.type
_entity_poly.pdbx_seq_one_letter_code
_entity_poly.pdbx_strand_id
1 'polypeptide(L)'
;MEKNAAAEIATTADKTRLISPFAETVGSLAVEAMLYEVTCTPSPGLVDRVNSGAHTDMDFYSFMSSSAALSICMTRCVQAGLNHGGTLPALLPVLRRIGIDGEARMLQATGGVNTQKGLLFSLGIVAAAVGWLQHTRNRQDSGSILQCVAAMTAGIVTRELGNMDKSVTSLTAGEKLYRLHGVTGIRGEMEQGLPAVLEHGLPTLRQAMADHLTVNSALLQTLLVLMTVVDDTTVMNRHHP
;
A
#
# COMPACT_ATOMS: atom_id res chain seq x y z
N MET A 1 0.12 47.32 12.08
CA MET A 1 0.20 45.98 12.69
C MET A 1 -0.65 44.93 11.96
N GLU A 2 -1.81 45.26 11.42
CA GLU A 2 -2.69 44.29 10.69
C GLU A 2 -2.13 43.77 9.35
N LYS A 3 -1.34 44.57 8.61
CA LYS A 3 -0.75 44.12 7.32
C LYS A 3 0.33 43.02 7.46
N ASN A 4 1.03 42.97 8.61
CA ASN A 4 2.02 41.91 8.86
C ASN A 4 1.38 40.57 9.24
N ALA A 5 0.26 40.60 9.98
CA ALA A 5 -0.48 39.39 10.34
C ALA A 5 -1.12 38.71 9.13
N ALA A 6 -1.69 39.49 8.19
CA ALA A 6 -2.26 38.96 6.96
C ALA A 6 -1.21 38.32 6.03
N ALA A 7 0.00 38.90 5.96
CA ALA A 7 1.11 38.36 5.17
C ALA A 7 1.67 37.04 5.79
N GLU A 8 1.70 36.96 7.13
CA GLU A 8 2.15 35.77 7.86
C GLU A 8 1.14 34.61 7.75
N ILE A 9 -0.17 34.91 7.76
CA ILE A 9 -1.24 33.94 7.55
C ILE A 9 -1.23 33.43 6.10
N ALA A 10 -1.02 34.30 5.10
CA ALA A 10 -0.91 33.91 3.69
C ALA A 10 0.32 33.04 3.43
N THR A 11 1.49 33.34 4.04
CA THR A 11 2.72 32.52 3.93
C THR A 11 2.59 31.17 4.62
N THR A 12 1.83 31.07 5.70
CA THR A 12 1.60 29.80 6.41
C THR A 12 0.60 28.90 5.67
N ALA A 13 -0.45 29.49 5.08
CA ALA A 13 -1.44 28.76 4.25
C ALA A 13 -0.83 28.25 2.93
N ASP A 14 0.14 28.98 2.36
CA ASP A 14 0.80 28.58 1.11
C ASP A 14 1.84 27.47 1.35
N LYS A 15 2.54 27.49 2.50
CA LYS A 15 3.43 26.38 2.90
C LYS A 15 2.72 25.04 3.11
N THR A 16 1.43 25.04 3.46
CA THR A 16 0.64 23.84 3.66
C THR A 16 0.14 23.23 2.34
N ARG A 17 0.25 23.92 1.22
CA ARG A 17 -0.20 23.48 -0.11
C ARG A 17 0.92 22.91 -0.99
N LEU A 18 2.18 23.18 -0.68
CA LEU A 18 3.30 22.67 -1.46
C LEU A 18 3.64 21.24 -1.03
N ILE A 19 3.67 20.34 -2.00
CA ILE A 19 4.22 18.99 -1.81
C ILE A 19 5.72 19.15 -1.56
N SER A 20 6.23 18.49 -0.53
CA SER A 20 7.64 18.56 -0.20
C SER A 20 8.47 17.69 -1.15
N PRO A 21 9.74 18.08 -1.47
CA PRO A 21 10.64 17.26 -2.27
C PRO A 21 10.82 15.85 -1.69
N PHE A 22 10.80 15.71 -0.37
CA PHE A 22 10.84 14.40 0.30
C PHE A 22 9.61 13.56 -0.05
N ALA A 23 8.40 14.14 -0.04
CA ALA A 23 7.19 13.42 -0.39
C ALA A 23 7.18 13.00 -1.87
N GLU A 24 7.71 13.83 -2.77
CA GLU A 24 7.88 13.50 -4.18
C GLU A 24 8.84 12.33 -4.36
N THR A 25 10.00 12.37 -3.70
CA THR A 25 11.00 11.29 -3.76
C THR A 25 10.43 9.97 -3.28
N VAL A 26 9.84 9.93 -2.08
CA VAL A 26 9.28 8.70 -1.51
C VAL A 26 8.06 8.22 -2.31
N GLY A 27 7.22 9.13 -2.79
CA GLY A 27 6.10 8.82 -3.67
C GLY A 27 6.55 8.18 -4.99
N SER A 28 7.64 8.68 -5.58
CA SER A 28 8.24 8.09 -6.78
C SER A 28 8.81 6.69 -6.53
N LEU A 29 9.49 6.47 -5.40
CA LEU A 29 9.96 5.13 -5.01
C LEU A 29 8.80 4.14 -4.80
N ALA A 30 7.67 4.59 -4.28
CA ALA A 30 6.49 3.74 -4.16
C ALA A 30 5.96 3.32 -5.54
N VAL A 31 5.91 4.24 -6.50
CA VAL A 31 5.51 3.93 -7.90
C VAL A 31 6.52 3.00 -8.56
N GLU A 32 7.81 3.24 -8.36
CA GLU A 32 8.87 2.36 -8.86
C GLU A 32 8.70 0.93 -8.35
N ALA A 33 8.39 0.76 -7.05
CA ALA A 33 8.10 -0.55 -6.47
C ALA A 33 6.88 -1.23 -7.11
N MET A 34 5.81 -0.48 -7.40
CA MET A 34 4.62 -0.98 -8.10
C MET A 34 4.98 -1.46 -9.52
N LEU A 35 5.86 -0.74 -10.22
CA LEU A 35 6.31 -1.12 -11.55
C LEU A 35 7.23 -2.35 -11.51
N TYR A 36 8.13 -2.44 -10.54
CA TYR A 36 8.95 -3.64 -10.34
C TYR A 36 8.11 -4.87 -10.04
N GLU A 37 7.09 -4.74 -9.21
CA GLU A 37 6.18 -5.84 -8.88
C GLU A 37 5.55 -6.43 -10.15
N VAL A 38 4.86 -5.63 -10.95
CA VAL A 38 4.16 -6.13 -12.15
C VAL A 38 5.13 -6.59 -13.26
N THR A 39 6.39 -6.14 -13.26
CA THR A 39 7.40 -6.59 -14.21
C THR A 39 8.06 -7.91 -13.82
N CYS A 40 7.92 -8.38 -12.59
CA CYS A 40 8.44 -9.67 -12.14
C CYS A 40 7.81 -10.80 -12.95
N THR A 41 8.65 -11.63 -13.58
CA THR A 41 8.21 -12.70 -14.48
C THR A 41 9.08 -13.94 -14.31
N PRO A 42 8.48 -15.15 -14.16
CA PRO A 42 7.05 -15.43 -14.09
C PRO A 42 6.46 -15.10 -12.71
N SER A 43 5.20 -14.61 -12.68
CA SER A 43 4.44 -14.41 -11.44
C SER A 43 3.26 -15.40 -11.39
N PRO A 44 3.40 -16.54 -10.71
CA PRO A 44 2.40 -17.60 -10.75
C PRO A 44 1.01 -17.14 -10.30
N GLY A 45 0.02 -17.26 -11.19
CA GLY A 45 -1.37 -16.87 -10.93
C GLY A 45 -1.66 -15.36 -10.97
N LEU A 46 -0.63 -14.52 -11.10
CA LEU A 46 -0.73 -13.06 -11.13
C LEU A 46 -0.48 -12.52 -12.55
N VAL A 47 -0.80 -11.25 -12.76
CA VAL A 47 -0.44 -10.54 -14.01
C VAL A 47 1.06 -10.28 -14.02
N ASP A 48 1.71 -10.57 -15.12
CA ASP A 48 3.09 -10.22 -15.38
C ASP A 48 3.30 -9.72 -16.83
N ARG A 49 4.54 -9.52 -17.26
CA ARG A 49 4.87 -9.03 -18.61
C ARG A 49 4.47 -9.97 -19.74
N VAL A 50 4.24 -11.24 -19.45
CA VAL A 50 4.07 -12.30 -20.46
C VAL A 50 2.63 -12.81 -20.49
N ASN A 51 1.95 -12.83 -19.34
CA ASN A 51 0.59 -13.35 -19.25
C ASN A 51 -0.22 -12.64 -18.16
N SER A 52 -1.54 -12.83 -18.20
CA SER A 52 -2.47 -12.22 -17.26
C SER A 52 -2.78 -13.13 -16.05
N GLY A 53 -2.06 -14.24 -15.87
CA GLY A 53 -2.31 -15.18 -14.78
C GLY A 53 -3.73 -15.71 -14.81
N ALA A 54 -4.41 -15.63 -13.68
CA ALA A 54 -5.81 -16.04 -13.53
C ALA A 54 -6.83 -14.93 -13.89
N HIS A 55 -6.37 -13.82 -14.47
CA HIS A 55 -7.21 -12.66 -14.77
C HIS A 55 -7.69 -12.65 -16.21
N THR A 56 -8.97 -12.33 -16.43
CA THR A 56 -9.58 -12.17 -17.75
C THR A 56 -9.97 -10.70 -18.03
N ASP A 57 -9.89 -9.86 -17.01
CA ASP A 57 -10.37 -8.48 -16.99
C ASP A 57 -9.24 -7.43 -16.91
N MET A 58 -8.00 -7.88 -16.77
CA MET A 58 -6.81 -7.03 -16.67
C MET A 58 -5.57 -7.68 -17.25
N ASP A 59 -4.61 -6.86 -17.62
CA ASP A 59 -3.34 -7.25 -18.22
C ASP A 59 -2.18 -6.38 -17.68
N PHE A 60 -0.99 -6.59 -18.18
CA PHE A 60 0.20 -5.80 -17.86
C PHE A 60 -0.02 -4.29 -18.03
N TYR A 61 -0.67 -3.87 -19.12
CA TYR A 61 -0.90 -2.45 -19.42
C TYR A 61 -1.91 -1.82 -18.46
N SER A 62 -2.88 -2.58 -17.99
CA SER A 62 -3.81 -2.14 -16.94
C SER A 62 -3.07 -1.78 -15.65
N PHE A 63 -2.06 -2.58 -15.25
CA PHE A 63 -1.21 -2.31 -14.09
C PHE A 63 -0.31 -1.09 -14.29
N MET A 64 0.25 -0.91 -15.50
CA MET A 64 1.05 0.28 -15.83
C MET A 64 0.21 1.55 -15.71
N SER A 65 -1.00 1.54 -16.29
CA SER A 65 -1.94 2.67 -16.21
C SER A 65 -2.39 2.97 -14.79
N SER A 66 -2.67 1.92 -14.03
CA SER A 66 -3.02 2.00 -12.61
C SER A 66 -1.90 2.63 -11.77
N SER A 67 -0.67 2.13 -11.91
CA SER A 67 0.50 2.63 -11.19
C SER A 67 0.75 4.12 -11.47
N ALA A 68 0.63 4.53 -12.73
CA ALA A 68 0.73 5.94 -13.12
C ALA A 68 -0.37 6.80 -12.47
N ALA A 69 -1.63 6.33 -12.49
CA ALA A 69 -2.76 7.04 -11.89
C ALA A 69 -2.66 7.17 -10.37
N LEU A 70 -2.03 6.21 -9.69
CA LEU A 70 -1.84 6.19 -8.24
C LEU A 70 -0.65 7.01 -7.75
N SER A 71 0.23 7.49 -8.63
CA SER A 71 1.46 8.20 -8.25
C SER A 71 1.21 9.40 -7.33
N ILE A 72 0.22 10.23 -7.66
CA ILE A 72 -0.14 11.38 -6.83
C ILE A 72 -0.70 10.97 -5.46
N CYS A 73 -1.35 9.82 -5.37
CA CYS A 73 -1.88 9.31 -4.11
C CYS A 73 -0.75 8.86 -3.18
N MET A 74 0.28 8.21 -3.69
CA MET A 74 1.46 7.82 -2.92
C MET A 74 2.16 9.06 -2.35
N THR A 75 2.41 10.07 -3.17
CA THR A 75 2.99 11.35 -2.74
C THR A 75 2.13 12.03 -1.66
N ARG A 76 0.80 12.06 -1.85
CA ARG A 76 -0.12 12.62 -0.85
C ARG A 76 -0.14 11.84 0.47
N CYS A 77 0.02 10.52 0.44
CA CYS A 77 0.13 9.71 1.65
C CYS A 77 1.40 10.08 2.45
N VAL A 78 2.55 10.23 1.79
CA VAL A 78 3.79 10.70 2.44
C VAL A 78 3.59 12.09 3.02
N GLN A 79 3.02 13.02 2.24
CA GLN A 79 2.77 14.39 2.69
C GLN A 79 1.80 14.44 3.88
N ALA A 80 0.79 13.56 3.92
CA ALA A 80 -0.10 13.44 5.05
C ALA A 80 0.65 13.02 6.32
N GLY A 81 1.57 12.07 6.21
CA GLY A 81 2.46 11.69 7.31
C GLY A 81 3.36 12.84 7.79
N LEU A 82 4.00 13.56 6.85
CA LEU A 82 4.84 14.72 7.14
C LEU A 82 4.09 15.83 7.89
N ASN A 83 2.83 16.01 7.59
CA ASN A 83 2.01 17.09 8.16
C ASN A 83 1.23 16.65 9.41
N HIS A 84 1.34 15.38 9.83
CA HIS A 84 0.54 14.84 10.91
C HIS A 84 1.21 15.08 12.27
N GLY A 85 0.64 16.00 13.06
CA GLY A 85 1.09 16.28 14.44
C GLY A 85 0.38 15.49 15.53
N GLY A 86 -0.55 14.59 15.16
CA GLY A 86 -1.37 13.80 16.10
C GLY A 86 -0.83 12.39 16.34
N THR A 87 -1.67 11.55 16.95
CA THR A 87 -1.36 10.13 17.16
C THR A 87 -1.44 9.33 15.85
N LEU A 88 -0.65 8.26 15.72
CA LEU A 88 -0.63 7.40 14.54
C LEU A 88 -2.03 6.85 14.13
N PRO A 89 -2.88 6.38 15.07
CA PRO A 89 -4.23 5.95 14.69
C PRO A 89 -5.10 7.05 14.07
N ALA A 90 -4.88 8.32 14.44
CA ALA A 90 -5.62 9.46 13.89
C ALA A 90 -5.22 9.82 12.46
N LEU A 91 -4.11 9.29 11.95
CA LEU A 91 -3.69 9.46 10.56
C LEU A 91 -4.50 8.56 9.61
N LEU A 92 -4.93 7.38 10.03
CA LEU A 92 -5.62 6.41 9.17
C LEU A 92 -6.90 6.97 8.50
N PRO A 93 -7.78 7.74 9.16
CA PRO A 93 -8.93 8.37 8.50
C PRO A 93 -8.55 9.37 7.40
N VAL A 94 -7.39 10.05 7.53
CA VAL A 94 -6.86 10.95 6.50
C VAL A 94 -6.43 10.14 5.28
N LEU A 95 -5.69 9.05 5.50
CA LEU A 95 -5.23 8.15 4.45
C LEU A 95 -6.39 7.48 3.71
N ARG A 96 -7.48 7.15 4.40
CA ARG A 96 -8.69 6.60 3.77
C ARG A 96 -9.29 7.54 2.74
N ARG A 97 -9.34 8.85 3.01
CA ARG A 97 -9.83 9.84 2.05
C ARG A 97 -8.94 9.91 0.82
N ILE A 98 -7.62 9.89 1.01
CA ILE A 98 -6.65 9.83 -0.09
C ILE A 98 -6.81 8.52 -0.88
N GLY A 99 -7.00 7.39 -0.18
CA GLY A 99 -7.21 6.09 -0.80
C GLY A 99 -8.49 6.01 -1.63
N ILE A 100 -9.60 6.60 -1.19
CA ILE A 100 -10.86 6.67 -1.95
C ILE A 100 -10.67 7.47 -3.25
N ASP A 101 -9.97 8.63 -3.20
CA ASP A 101 -9.61 9.40 -4.40
C ASP A 101 -8.69 8.58 -5.32
N GLY A 102 -7.73 7.86 -4.74
CA GLY A 102 -6.84 6.94 -5.47
C GLY A 102 -7.59 5.81 -6.16
N GLU A 103 -8.51 5.16 -5.47
CA GLU A 103 -9.33 4.10 -6.04
C GLU A 103 -10.16 4.62 -7.23
N ALA A 104 -10.78 5.80 -7.12
CA ALA A 104 -11.50 6.41 -8.22
C ALA A 104 -10.60 6.68 -9.44
N ARG A 105 -9.38 7.18 -9.23
CA ARG A 105 -8.39 7.39 -10.30
C ARG A 105 -7.94 6.09 -10.95
N MET A 106 -7.67 5.06 -10.15
CA MET A 106 -7.32 3.73 -10.62
C MET A 106 -8.44 3.17 -11.51
N LEU A 107 -9.68 3.18 -11.04
CA LEU A 107 -10.83 2.69 -11.81
C LEU A 107 -11.04 3.47 -13.11
N GLN A 108 -10.86 4.79 -13.08
CA GLN A 108 -10.92 5.61 -14.30
C GLN A 108 -9.84 5.23 -15.30
N ALA A 109 -8.60 5.00 -14.85
CA ALA A 109 -7.47 4.67 -15.71
C ALA A 109 -7.55 3.25 -16.29
N THR A 110 -8.27 2.35 -15.63
CA THR A 110 -8.38 0.93 -15.99
C THR A 110 -9.73 0.53 -16.59
N GLY A 111 -10.59 1.51 -16.93
CA GLY A 111 -11.91 1.23 -17.46
C GLY A 111 -12.86 0.54 -16.46
N GLY A 112 -12.71 0.80 -15.16
CA GLY A 112 -13.53 0.25 -14.10
C GLY A 112 -12.97 -1.00 -13.43
N VAL A 113 -11.77 -1.44 -13.83
CA VAL A 113 -11.15 -2.66 -13.29
C VAL A 113 -10.33 -2.35 -12.04
N ASN A 114 -10.56 -3.12 -10.98
CA ASN A 114 -9.81 -3.03 -9.73
C ASN A 114 -8.50 -3.83 -9.84
N THR A 115 -7.41 -3.16 -10.17
CA THR A 115 -6.09 -3.78 -10.31
C THR A 115 -5.29 -3.85 -9.00
N GLN A 116 -5.22 -2.73 -8.25
CA GLN A 116 -4.25 -2.55 -7.16
C GLN A 116 -4.85 -1.95 -5.87
N LYS A 117 -6.15 -2.17 -5.57
CA LYS A 117 -6.81 -1.62 -4.37
C LYS A 117 -6.14 -2.07 -3.07
N GLY A 118 -5.78 -3.35 -2.96
CA GLY A 118 -5.07 -3.88 -1.79
C GLY A 118 -3.69 -3.23 -1.62
N LEU A 119 -2.96 -3.06 -2.71
CA LEU A 119 -1.66 -2.40 -2.73
C LEU A 119 -1.78 -0.91 -2.39
N LEU A 120 -2.76 -0.20 -2.94
CA LEU A 120 -3.04 1.20 -2.60
C LEU A 120 -3.25 1.38 -1.09
N PHE A 121 -4.00 0.48 -0.45
CA PHE A 121 -4.21 0.49 0.98
C PHE A 121 -2.90 0.27 1.76
N SER A 122 -2.18 -0.82 1.48
CA SER A 122 -0.97 -1.18 2.24
C SER A 122 0.18 -0.21 1.97
N LEU A 123 0.53 0.03 0.71
CA LEU A 123 1.66 0.89 0.33
C LEU A 123 1.40 2.36 0.70
N GLY A 124 0.15 2.83 0.62
CA GLY A 124 -0.24 4.17 1.05
C GLY A 124 0.01 4.40 2.55
N ILE A 125 -0.29 3.40 3.40
CA ILE A 125 -0.01 3.47 4.85
C ILE A 125 1.50 3.41 5.12
N VAL A 126 2.25 2.55 4.43
CA VAL A 126 3.72 2.49 4.52
C VAL A 126 4.33 3.83 4.13
N ALA A 127 3.90 4.43 3.02
CA ALA A 127 4.36 5.74 2.56
C ALA A 127 4.08 6.84 3.61
N ALA A 128 2.92 6.81 4.23
CA ALA A 128 2.58 7.75 5.31
C ALA A 128 3.42 7.53 6.58
N ALA A 129 3.76 6.28 6.92
CA ALA A 129 4.65 5.96 8.03
C ALA A 129 6.03 6.56 7.82
N VAL A 130 6.58 6.47 6.60
CA VAL A 130 7.86 7.12 6.24
C VAL A 130 7.78 8.64 6.42
N GLY A 131 6.69 9.26 5.95
CA GLY A 131 6.47 10.70 6.14
C GLY A 131 6.36 11.11 7.61
N TRP A 132 5.67 10.33 8.42
CA TRP A 132 5.53 10.60 9.85
C TRP A 132 6.86 10.46 10.62
N LEU A 133 7.67 9.44 10.31
CA LEU A 133 8.99 9.26 10.89
C LEU A 133 9.94 10.42 10.51
N GLN A 134 9.85 10.91 9.28
CA GLN A 134 10.59 12.11 8.85
C GLN A 134 10.16 13.34 9.64
N HIS A 135 8.86 13.56 9.84
CA HIS A 135 8.33 14.67 10.64
C HIS A 135 8.82 14.62 12.07
N THR A 136 8.78 13.46 12.69
CA THR A 136 9.18 13.26 14.09
C THR A 136 10.68 13.08 14.28
N ARG A 137 11.46 13.14 13.20
CA ARG A 137 12.92 12.94 13.18
C ARG A 137 13.36 11.61 13.80
N ASN A 138 12.52 10.61 13.70
CA ASN A 138 12.82 9.27 14.14
C ASN A 138 13.58 8.47 13.07
N ARG A 139 14.15 7.34 13.48
CA ARG A 139 14.89 6.44 12.59
C ARG A 139 13.96 5.87 11.51
N GLN A 140 14.43 5.86 10.26
CA GLN A 140 13.68 5.39 9.09
C GLN A 140 14.21 4.04 8.59
N ASP A 141 14.37 3.06 9.49
CA ASP A 141 14.62 1.69 9.07
C ASP A 141 13.31 0.90 8.90
N SER A 142 13.41 -0.27 8.27
CA SER A 142 12.26 -1.12 7.97
C SER A 142 11.44 -1.47 9.23
N GLY A 143 12.11 -1.77 10.34
CA GLY A 143 11.44 -2.10 11.61
C GLY A 143 10.63 -0.93 12.16
N SER A 144 11.23 0.26 12.22
CA SER A 144 10.55 1.49 12.69
C SER A 144 9.36 1.85 11.80
N ILE A 145 9.50 1.72 10.47
CA ILE A 145 8.41 1.98 9.53
C ILE A 145 7.24 1.01 9.79
N LEU A 146 7.52 -0.28 9.90
CA LEU A 146 6.48 -1.30 10.06
C LEU A 146 5.84 -1.28 11.46
N GLN A 147 6.56 -0.86 12.51
CA GLN A 147 5.96 -0.54 13.81
C GLN A 147 4.96 0.63 13.73
N CYS A 148 5.27 1.68 12.95
CA CYS A 148 4.31 2.77 12.71
C CYS A 148 3.08 2.27 11.94
N VAL A 149 3.25 1.37 10.97
CA VAL A 149 2.15 0.72 10.24
C VAL A 149 1.24 -0.01 11.21
N ALA A 150 1.78 -0.89 12.07
CA ALA A 150 1.00 -1.61 13.07
C ALA A 150 0.25 -0.67 14.02
N ALA A 151 0.91 0.40 14.49
CA ALA A 151 0.28 1.38 15.37
C ALA A 151 -0.86 2.16 14.67
N MET A 152 -0.73 2.49 13.38
CA MET A 152 -1.79 3.14 12.59
C MET A 152 -3.00 2.23 12.39
N THR A 153 -2.78 0.94 12.23
CA THR A 153 -3.81 -0.04 11.85
C THR A 153 -4.31 -0.87 13.02
N ALA A 154 -3.85 -0.62 14.24
CA ALA A 154 -4.23 -1.35 15.44
C ALA A 154 -5.76 -1.50 15.57
N GLY A 155 -6.25 -2.74 15.72
CA GLY A 155 -7.67 -3.09 15.83
C GLY A 155 -8.47 -3.01 14.52
N ILE A 156 -7.82 -2.88 13.35
CA ILE A 156 -8.51 -2.78 12.07
C ILE A 156 -9.26 -4.06 11.70
N VAL A 157 -8.71 -5.23 12.04
CA VAL A 157 -9.35 -6.52 11.80
C VAL A 157 -10.68 -6.60 12.54
N THR A 158 -10.68 -6.30 13.83
CA THR A 158 -11.91 -6.32 14.65
C THR A 158 -12.92 -5.29 14.15
N ARG A 159 -12.48 -4.05 13.85
CA ARG A 159 -13.38 -2.98 13.39
C ARG A 159 -14.01 -3.24 12.04
N GLU A 160 -13.28 -3.80 11.10
CA GLU A 160 -13.73 -3.91 9.71
C GLU A 160 -14.21 -5.31 9.32
N LEU A 161 -13.63 -6.34 9.91
CA LEU A 161 -14.00 -7.73 9.62
C LEU A 161 -14.84 -8.34 10.75
N GLY A 162 -14.47 -8.10 12.02
CA GLY A 162 -15.18 -8.66 13.17
C GLY A 162 -16.59 -8.09 13.38
N ASN A 163 -16.79 -6.81 13.05
CA ASN A 163 -18.08 -6.11 13.22
C ASN A 163 -18.93 -6.05 11.93
N MET A 164 -18.64 -6.89 10.93
CA MET A 164 -19.44 -6.92 9.71
C MET A 164 -20.89 -7.31 10.01
N ASP A 165 -21.83 -6.52 9.50
CA ASP A 165 -23.26 -6.84 9.57
C ASP A 165 -23.52 -8.15 8.79
N LYS A 166 -24.09 -9.14 9.47
CA LYS A 166 -24.43 -10.45 8.89
C LYS A 166 -25.47 -10.36 7.77
N SER A 167 -26.25 -9.27 7.72
CA SER A 167 -27.27 -9.03 6.70
C SER A 167 -26.71 -8.47 5.38
N VAL A 168 -25.44 -8.03 5.33
CA VAL A 168 -24.82 -7.51 4.11
C VAL A 168 -24.60 -8.65 3.12
N THR A 169 -25.28 -8.56 1.98
CA THR A 169 -25.23 -9.55 0.90
C THR A 169 -24.10 -9.33 -0.10
N SER A 170 -23.60 -8.07 -0.20
CA SER A 170 -22.50 -7.69 -1.11
C SER A 170 -21.18 -7.58 -0.35
N LEU A 171 -20.52 -8.73 -0.14
CA LEU A 171 -19.20 -8.79 0.49
C LEU A 171 -18.09 -8.78 -0.57
N THR A 172 -16.97 -8.10 -0.24
CA THR A 172 -15.72 -8.23 -0.99
C THR A 172 -15.14 -9.64 -0.84
N ALA A 173 -14.23 -10.04 -1.75
CA ALA A 173 -13.56 -11.34 -1.68
C ALA A 173 -12.88 -11.58 -0.31
N GLY A 174 -12.15 -10.60 0.21
CA GLY A 174 -11.50 -10.71 1.53
C GLY A 174 -12.48 -10.85 2.69
N GLU A 175 -13.63 -10.16 2.65
CA GLU A 175 -14.67 -10.28 3.67
C GLU A 175 -15.35 -11.65 3.64
N LYS A 176 -15.55 -12.23 2.45
CA LYS A 176 -16.05 -13.60 2.29
C LYS A 176 -15.10 -14.62 2.88
N LEU A 177 -13.81 -14.53 2.57
CA LEU A 177 -12.78 -15.42 3.08
C LEU A 177 -12.62 -15.31 4.60
N TYR A 178 -12.69 -14.11 5.15
CA TYR A 178 -12.72 -13.94 6.60
C TYR A 178 -13.93 -14.60 7.25
N ARG A 179 -15.12 -14.42 6.67
CA ARG A 179 -16.37 -15.01 7.20
C ARG A 179 -16.36 -16.55 7.16
N LEU A 180 -15.75 -17.14 6.13
CA LEU A 180 -15.75 -18.61 5.92
C LEU A 180 -14.57 -19.29 6.63
N HIS A 181 -13.41 -18.64 6.64
CA HIS A 181 -12.15 -19.29 7.03
C HIS A 181 -11.36 -18.52 8.09
N GLY A 182 -11.81 -17.33 8.51
CA GLY A 182 -11.08 -16.49 9.46
C GLY A 182 -9.83 -15.80 8.86
N VAL A 183 -9.64 -15.87 7.54
CA VAL A 183 -8.48 -15.30 6.86
C VAL A 183 -8.57 -13.79 6.86
N THR A 184 -7.63 -13.13 7.53
CA THR A 184 -7.61 -11.66 7.71
C THR A 184 -6.98 -10.92 6.53
N GLY A 185 -6.21 -11.64 5.71
CA GLY A 185 -5.52 -11.11 4.53
C GLY A 185 -4.65 -9.89 4.85
N ILE A 186 -4.61 -8.94 3.92
CA ILE A 186 -3.77 -7.75 4.07
C ILE A 186 -4.10 -6.91 5.32
N ARG A 187 -5.34 -6.96 5.85
CA ARG A 187 -5.68 -6.23 7.08
C ARG A 187 -4.97 -6.82 8.29
N GLY A 188 -4.89 -8.14 8.40
CA GLY A 188 -4.14 -8.83 9.45
C GLY A 188 -2.64 -8.58 9.36
N GLU A 189 -2.08 -8.65 8.16
CA GLU A 189 -0.67 -8.32 7.92
C GLU A 189 -0.35 -6.88 8.34
N MET A 190 -1.19 -5.91 7.96
CA MET A 190 -0.99 -4.51 8.32
C MET A 190 -1.11 -4.27 9.82
N GLU A 191 -2.09 -4.88 10.49
CA GLU A 191 -2.28 -4.74 11.95
C GLU A 191 -1.09 -5.29 12.74
N GLN A 192 -0.41 -6.30 12.21
CA GLN A 192 0.78 -6.90 12.80
C GLN A 192 2.10 -6.23 12.34
N GLY A 193 2.04 -5.26 11.44
CA GLY A 193 3.23 -4.58 10.90
C GLY A 193 3.91 -5.35 9.78
N LEU A 194 3.16 -6.07 8.96
CA LEU A 194 3.64 -6.82 7.80
C LEU A 194 4.76 -7.84 8.16
N PRO A 195 4.51 -8.78 9.08
CA PRO A 195 5.53 -9.75 9.51
C PRO A 195 6.07 -10.58 8.35
N ALA A 196 5.25 -10.98 7.39
CA ALA A 196 5.70 -11.70 6.21
C ALA A 196 6.75 -10.90 5.41
N VAL A 197 6.57 -9.60 5.29
CA VAL A 197 7.53 -8.72 4.61
C VAL A 197 8.80 -8.54 5.44
N LEU A 198 8.67 -8.29 6.75
CA LEU A 198 9.81 -7.98 7.62
C LEU A 198 10.70 -9.19 7.84
N GLU A 199 10.10 -10.37 8.09
CA GLU A 199 10.81 -11.57 8.53
C GLU A 199 11.23 -12.47 7.36
N HIS A 200 10.53 -12.40 6.22
CA HIS A 200 10.78 -13.27 5.07
C HIS A 200 11.12 -12.47 3.80
N GLY A 201 10.27 -11.53 3.38
CA GLY A 201 10.43 -10.84 2.10
C GLY A 201 11.71 -10.00 2.04
N LEU A 202 11.90 -9.07 2.99
CA LEU A 202 13.07 -8.20 3.00
C LEU A 202 14.40 -8.95 3.19
N PRO A 203 14.52 -9.94 4.07
CA PRO A 203 15.76 -10.74 4.17
C PRO A 203 16.07 -11.48 2.89
N THR A 204 15.07 -12.12 2.26
CA THR A 204 15.24 -12.85 1.00
C THR A 204 15.69 -11.91 -0.13
N LEU A 205 15.02 -10.77 -0.31
CA LEU A 205 15.39 -9.79 -1.33
C LEU A 205 16.81 -9.27 -1.13
N ARG A 206 17.17 -8.90 0.09
CA ARG A 206 18.52 -8.41 0.42
C ARG A 206 19.59 -9.45 0.16
N GLN A 207 19.34 -10.71 0.52
CA GLN A 207 20.28 -11.80 0.25
C GLN A 207 20.43 -12.03 -1.24
N ALA A 208 19.33 -12.10 -1.99
CA ALA A 208 19.37 -12.28 -3.44
C ALA A 208 20.14 -11.15 -4.16
N MET A 209 19.97 -9.91 -3.70
CA MET A 209 20.73 -8.77 -4.23
C MET A 209 22.21 -8.84 -3.83
N ALA A 210 22.55 -9.27 -2.61
CA ALA A 210 23.93 -9.47 -2.17
C ALA A 210 24.63 -10.59 -2.95
N ASP A 211 23.87 -11.62 -3.37
CA ASP A 211 24.33 -12.71 -4.22
C ASP A 211 24.41 -12.32 -5.70
N HIS A 212 24.22 -11.03 -6.02
CA HIS A 212 24.27 -10.47 -7.37
C HIS A 212 23.28 -11.10 -8.36
N LEU A 213 22.13 -11.58 -7.89
CA LEU A 213 21.08 -12.01 -8.80
C LEU A 213 20.54 -10.83 -9.61
N THR A 214 20.03 -11.13 -10.81
CA THR A 214 19.31 -10.09 -11.57
C THR A 214 18.09 -9.62 -10.77
N VAL A 215 17.65 -8.37 -11.00
CA VAL A 215 16.48 -7.81 -10.32
C VAL A 215 15.27 -8.73 -10.42
N ASN A 216 14.98 -9.24 -11.62
CA ASN A 216 13.88 -10.18 -11.85
C ASN A 216 14.03 -11.47 -11.03
N SER A 217 15.23 -12.05 -10.96
CA SER A 217 15.47 -13.28 -10.18
C SER A 217 15.33 -13.04 -8.69
N ALA A 218 15.81 -11.88 -8.19
CA ALA A 218 15.67 -11.51 -6.78
C ALA A 218 14.19 -11.27 -6.39
N LEU A 219 13.43 -10.59 -7.25
CA LEU A 219 11.99 -10.39 -7.05
C LEU A 219 11.22 -11.73 -7.09
N LEU A 220 11.51 -12.59 -8.06
CA LEU A 220 10.88 -13.89 -8.18
C LEU A 220 11.16 -14.77 -6.94
N GLN A 221 12.41 -14.84 -6.51
CA GLN A 221 12.76 -15.59 -5.30
C GLN A 221 12.00 -15.06 -4.08
N THR A 222 11.91 -13.74 -3.94
CA THR A 222 11.17 -13.09 -2.86
C THR A 222 9.68 -13.39 -2.93
N LEU A 223 9.08 -13.31 -4.12
CA LEU A 223 7.68 -13.64 -4.35
C LEU A 223 7.38 -15.09 -3.94
N LEU A 224 8.19 -16.04 -4.39
CA LEU A 224 8.00 -17.46 -4.06
C LEU A 224 8.08 -17.72 -2.55
N VAL A 225 9.00 -17.05 -1.84
CA VAL A 225 9.07 -17.14 -0.38
C VAL A 225 7.83 -16.54 0.27
N LEU A 226 7.39 -15.36 -0.15
CA LEU A 226 6.17 -14.75 0.38
C LEU A 226 4.94 -15.61 0.14
N MET A 227 4.81 -16.26 -1.00
CA MET A 227 3.70 -17.19 -1.30
C MET A 227 3.65 -18.41 -0.36
N THR A 228 4.73 -18.74 0.34
CA THR A 228 4.73 -19.85 1.32
C THR A 228 4.26 -19.43 2.71
N VAL A 229 4.20 -18.14 3.00
CA VAL A 229 3.93 -17.62 4.35
C VAL A 229 2.71 -16.69 4.43
N VAL A 230 2.19 -16.23 3.29
CA VAL A 230 1.03 -15.33 3.22
C VAL A 230 -0.19 -16.08 2.69
N ASP A 231 -1.32 -15.93 3.38
CA ASP A 231 -2.63 -16.32 2.84
C ASP A 231 -3.08 -15.33 1.76
N ASP A 232 -2.76 -15.63 0.50
CA ASP A 232 -3.15 -14.79 -0.62
C ASP A 232 -4.65 -14.90 -0.91
N THR A 233 -5.39 -13.91 -0.44
CA THR A 233 -6.85 -13.84 -0.62
C THR A 233 -7.26 -13.71 -2.10
N THR A 234 -6.38 -13.25 -2.97
CA THR A 234 -6.65 -13.14 -4.42
C THR A 234 -6.59 -14.52 -5.06
N VAL A 235 -5.55 -15.28 -4.76
CA VAL A 235 -5.38 -16.67 -5.23
C VAL A 235 -6.48 -17.56 -4.65
N MET A 236 -6.71 -17.47 -3.33
CA MET A 236 -7.75 -18.27 -2.65
C MET A 236 -9.16 -18.03 -3.23
N ASN A 237 -9.53 -16.77 -3.48
CA ASN A 237 -10.85 -16.42 -4.01
C ASN A 237 -11.11 -16.95 -5.44
N ARG A 238 -10.06 -17.25 -6.19
CA ARG A 238 -10.15 -17.69 -7.60
C ARG A 238 -10.12 -19.20 -7.76
N HIS A 239 -9.59 -19.92 -6.77
CA HIS A 239 -9.46 -21.37 -6.79
C HIS A 239 -10.47 -22.10 -5.89
N HIS A 240 -11.31 -21.36 -5.14
CA HIS A 240 -12.45 -21.93 -4.45
C HIS A 240 -13.74 -21.66 -5.25
N PRO A 241 -14.42 -22.72 -5.70
CA PRO A 241 -15.70 -22.62 -6.39
C PRO A 241 -16.81 -22.07 -5.46
#